data_58da8fe1df3fe99630313d1f6ab7e262
#
_entry.id   58da8fe1df3fe99630313d1f6ab7e262
#
_cell.length_a   1.000
_cell.length_b   1.000
_cell.length_c   1.000
_cell.angle_alpha   90.00
_cell.angle_beta   90.00
_cell.angle_gamma   90.00
#
_symmetry.space_group_name_H-M   'P 1'
#
loop_
_entity.id
_entity.type
_entity.pdbx_description
1 polymer ?
#
loop_
_entity_poly.entity_id
_entity_poly.type
_entity_poly.pdbx_seq_one_letter_code
_entity_poly.pdbx_strand_id
1 'polypeptide(L)'
;MIHGLEGCTESHYMRGLARKCWNAGWNCIRINQRNCGGSEHLTPTLYHNGLSQDYGRIIQEITEKDGCTAVWLIGYSMGGNLALKLAGEHGTTLTSLRGVAAVCPNIQPAACVRALQRPSNWLYHRYFLKSLAAKLRKKARLFPGRWDLSHLSHIKTMWEFDEIYTAPDGGYRDAEDYYEQSAARNALSSITIPTLVITAQDDPFIPYHMFADPALDANPFIQLEAPAHGGHCGFFQRHQNHEDPFWAENRLCDWIHAQLDSA
;
A
#
# COMPACT_ATOMS: atom_id res chain seq x y z
N MET A 1 -9.56 1.77 3.16
CA MET A 1 -8.15 2.13 3.44
C MET A 1 -7.31 0.87 3.56
N ILE A 2 -6.10 0.87 2.95
CA ILE A 2 -5.16 -0.27 2.92
C ILE A 2 -3.87 0.13 3.63
N HIS A 3 -3.44 -0.66 4.62
CA HIS A 3 -2.21 -0.41 5.37
C HIS A 3 -0.94 -0.84 4.60
N GLY A 4 0.23 -0.42 5.09
CA GLY A 4 1.54 -0.81 4.55
C GLY A 4 2.00 -2.20 5.00
N LEU A 5 3.22 -2.56 4.58
CA LEU A 5 3.85 -3.84 4.92
C LEU A 5 3.86 -4.06 6.45
N GLU A 6 3.40 -5.24 6.87
CA GLU A 6 3.30 -5.65 8.30
C GLU A 6 2.44 -4.72 9.19
N GLY A 7 1.63 -3.84 8.59
CA GLY A 7 0.62 -3.06 9.29
C GLY A 7 -0.65 -3.84 9.58
N CYS A 8 -1.65 -3.14 10.10
CA CYS A 8 -3.02 -3.64 10.32
C CYS A 8 -4.01 -2.48 10.43
N THR A 9 -5.29 -2.78 10.59
CA THR A 9 -6.35 -1.78 10.81
C THR A 9 -6.12 -0.89 12.02
N GLU A 10 -5.35 -1.36 13.02
CA GLU A 10 -5.04 -0.63 14.25
C GLU A 10 -3.76 0.22 14.17
N SER A 11 -3.07 0.24 13.04
CA SER A 11 -1.92 1.13 12.82
C SER A 11 -2.35 2.60 13.01
N HIS A 12 -1.48 3.41 13.61
CA HIS A 12 -1.80 4.77 14.05
C HIS A 12 -2.34 5.66 12.90
N TYR A 13 -1.72 5.60 11.72
CA TYR A 13 -2.14 6.35 10.53
C TYR A 13 -3.50 5.88 9.98
N MET A 14 -3.81 4.58 10.08
CA MET A 14 -5.13 4.04 9.71
C MET A 14 -6.23 4.57 10.62
N ARG A 15 -5.94 4.65 11.93
CA ARG A 15 -6.88 5.18 12.92
C ARG A 15 -7.01 6.69 12.84
N GLY A 16 -5.90 7.39 12.59
CA GLY A 16 -5.86 8.85 12.45
C GLY A 16 -6.75 9.29 11.29
N LEU A 17 -6.47 8.79 10.10
CA LEU A 17 -7.29 9.13 8.92
C LEU A 17 -8.75 8.68 9.06
N ALA A 18 -9.02 7.49 9.63
CA ALA A 18 -10.40 7.05 9.86
C ALA A 18 -11.19 8.01 10.76
N ARG A 19 -10.54 8.57 11.79
CA ARG A 19 -11.16 9.57 12.67
C ARG A 19 -11.48 10.86 11.90
N LYS A 20 -10.57 11.31 11.01
CA LYS A 20 -10.81 12.49 10.17
C LYS A 20 -11.96 12.26 9.19
N CYS A 21 -11.99 11.11 8.52
CA CYS A 21 -13.10 10.73 7.64
C CYS A 21 -14.44 10.75 8.40
N TRP A 22 -14.47 10.16 9.60
CA TRP A 22 -15.67 10.17 10.44
C TRP A 22 -16.12 11.57 10.82
N ASN A 23 -15.19 12.44 11.20
CA ASN A 23 -15.47 13.82 11.55
C ASN A 23 -15.97 14.64 10.34
N ALA A 24 -15.56 14.25 9.13
CA ALA A 24 -16.05 14.82 7.87
C ALA A 24 -17.42 14.26 7.43
N GLY A 25 -18.02 13.34 8.21
CA GLY A 25 -19.29 12.71 7.88
C GLY A 25 -19.19 11.56 6.88
N TRP A 26 -17.99 11.04 6.63
CA TRP A 26 -17.78 9.93 5.71
C TRP A 26 -17.70 8.60 6.42
N ASN A 27 -18.28 7.57 5.82
CA ASN A 27 -18.04 6.20 6.26
C ASN A 27 -16.59 5.79 5.95
N CYS A 28 -15.98 5.02 6.85
CA CYS A 28 -14.59 4.60 6.69
C CYS A 28 -14.43 3.11 6.97
N ILE A 29 -13.92 2.38 5.96
CA ILE A 29 -13.59 0.97 6.08
C ILE A 29 -12.07 0.82 6.13
N ARG A 30 -11.55 0.27 7.23
CA ARG A 30 -10.14 -0.10 7.39
C ARG A 30 -9.99 -1.59 7.10
N ILE A 31 -9.16 -1.95 6.13
CA ILE A 31 -9.01 -3.32 5.65
C ILE A 31 -7.71 -3.91 6.20
N ASN A 32 -7.79 -5.10 6.83
CA ASN A 32 -6.61 -5.93 7.03
C ASN A 32 -6.27 -6.66 5.74
N GLN A 33 -5.04 -6.53 5.26
CA GLN A 33 -4.52 -7.38 4.21
C GLN A 33 -4.50 -8.84 4.69
N ARG A 34 -4.47 -9.79 3.75
CA ARG A 34 -4.35 -11.22 4.09
C ARG A 34 -3.24 -11.43 5.11
N ASN A 35 -3.47 -12.26 6.11
CA ASN A 35 -2.51 -12.59 7.17
C ASN A 35 -2.07 -11.42 8.07
N CYS A 36 -2.78 -10.31 8.06
CA CYS A 36 -2.52 -9.16 8.93
C CYS A 36 -3.67 -8.96 9.92
N GLY A 37 -3.38 -8.32 11.06
CA GLY A 37 -4.39 -7.98 12.06
C GLY A 37 -5.11 -9.19 12.66
N GLY A 38 -4.46 -10.34 12.78
CA GLY A 38 -5.05 -11.55 13.36
C GLY A 38 -5.74 -12.48 12.35
N SER A 39 -5.73 -12.15 11.05
CA SER A 39 -6.39 -12.94 10.00
C SER A 39 -5.55 -14.09 9.42
N GLU A 40 -4.42 -14.45 10.02
CA GLU A 40 -3.47 -15.42 9.45
C GLU A 40 -4.04 -16.83 9.28
N HIS A 41 -5.11 -17.14 10.01
CA HIS A 41 -5.80 -18.44 9.96
C HIS A 41 -6.81 -18.56 8.83
N LEU A 42 -7.18 -17.45 8.17
CA LEU A 42 -8.24 -17.41 7.17
C LEU A 42 -7.82 -17.92 5.78
N THR A 43 -6.53 -17.89 5.46
CA THR A 43 -6.01 -18.36 4.17
C THR A 43 -4.63 -18.97 4.33
N PRO A 44 -4.28 -20.03 3.57
CA PRO A 44 -2.92 -20.60 3.59
C PRO A 44 -1.89 -19.73 2.87
N THR A 45 -2.28 -18.86 1.93
CA THR A 45 -1.34 -18.07 1.11
C THR A 45 -0.74 -16.89 1.87
N LEU A 46 0.40 -16.39 1.42
CA LEU A 46 0.97 -15.13 1.87
C LEU A 46 0.27 -13.94 1.21
N TYR A 47 0.45 -12.74 1.76
CA TYR A 47 0.06 -11.50 1.09
C TYR A 47 1.26 -10.89 0.37
N HIS A 48 1.00 -10.16 -0.71
CA HIS A 48 2.04 -9.58 -1.55
C HIS A 48 1.54 -8.39 -2.38
N ASN A 49 2.46 -7.63 -2.98
CA ASN A 49 2.17 -6.41 -3.76
C ASN A 49 1.26 -6.63 -4.99
N GLY A 50 1.07 -7.85 -5.44
CA GLY A 50 0.24 -8.16 -6.62
C GLY A 50 -1.25 -8.38 -6.32
N LEU A 51 -1.69 -8.34 -5.07
CA LEU A 51 -3.08 -8.67 -4.67
C LEU A 51 -4.05 -7.49 -4.81
N SER A 52 -3.93 -6.67 -5.86
CA SER A 52 -4.85 -5.54 -6.14
C SER A 52 -6.31 -5.99 -6.29
N GLN A 53 -6.53 -7.16 -6.87
CA GLN A 53 -7.88 -7.71 -7.09
C GLN A 53 -8.67 -7.97 -5.80
N ASP A 54 -8.02 -8.22 -4.67
CA ASP A 54 -8.73 -8.39 -3.39
C ASP A 54 -9.54 -7.14 -3.04
N TYR A 55 -8.98 -5.96 -3.32
CA TYR A 55 -9.64 -4.69 -3.05
C TYR A 55 -10.74 -4.37 -4.07
N GLY A 56 -10.56 -4.79 -5.32
CA GLY A 56 -11.62 -4.73 -6.33
C GLY A 56 -12.85 -5.54 -5.89
N ARG A 57 -12.65 -6.75 -5.38
CA ARG A 57 -13.74 -7.59 -4.84
C ARG A 57 -14.41 -6.97 -3.62
N ILE A 58 -13.64 -6.36 -2.71
CA ILE A 58 -14.19 -5.65 -1.55
C ILE A 58 -15.04 -4.47 -2.01
N ILE A 59 -14.57 -3.67 -2.98
CA ILE A 59 -15.35 -2.55 -3.53
C ILE A 59 -16.64 -3.03 -4.18
N GLN A 60 -16.60 -4.11 -4.94
CA GLN A 60 -17.80 -4.73 -5.51
C GLN A 60 -18.76 -5.17 -4.42
N GLU A 61 -18.27 -5.85 -3.40
CA GLU A 61 -19.11 -6.35 -2.29
C GLU A 61 -19.82 -5.24 -1.53
N ILE A 62 -19.11 -4.17 -1.15
CA ILE A 62 -19.73 -3.04 -0.45
C ILE A 62 -20.68 -2.24 -1.36
N THR A 63 -20.44 -2.24 -2.67
CA THR A 63 -21.36 -1.65 -3.65
C THR A 63 -22.65 -2.45 -3.74
N GLU A 64 -22.53 -3.76 -3.88
CA GLU A 64 -23.68 -4.66 -4.09
C GLU A 64 -24.49 -4.89 -2.81
N LYS A 65 -23.82 -5.07 -1.67
CA LYS A 65 -24.47 -5.44 -0.41
C LYS A 65 -24.87 -4.24 0.45
N ASP A 66 -23.99 -3.20 0.47
CA ASP A 66 -24.17 -2.04 1.34
C ASP A 66 -24.65 -0.80 0.58
N GLY A 67 -24.83 -0.90 -0.74
CA GLY A 67 -25.30 0.21 -1.59
C GLY A 67 -24.33 1.38 -1.71
N CYS A 68 -23.02 1.15 -1.48
CA CYS A 68 -22.00 2.19 -1.58
C CYS A 68 -21.70 2.52 -3.04
N THR A 69 -22.21 3.64 -3.54
CA THR A 69 -22.06 4.08 -4.95
C THR A 69 -20.86 4.99 -5.20
N ALA A 70 -20.19 5.45 -4.14
CA ALA A 70 -19.03 6.31 -4.23
C ALA A 70 -17.96 5.89 -3.20
N VAL A 71 -16.83 5.38 -3.69
CA VAL A 71 -15.72 4.84 -2.90
C VAL A 71 -14.43 5.54 -3.27
N TRP A 72 -13.69 6.03 -2.28
CA TRP A 72 -12.30 6.48 -2.40
C TRP A 72 -11.38 5.45 -1.75
N LEU A 73 -10.42 4.91 -2.51
CA LEU A 73 -9.48 3.94 -2.01
C LEU A 73 -8.17 4.60 -1.62
N ILE A 74 -7.80 4.52 -0.35
CA ILE A 74 -6.58 5.13 0.17
C ILE A 74 -5.62 4.05 0.62
N GLY A 75 -4.37 4.09 0.14
CA GLY A 75 -3.33 3.12 0.49
C GLY A 75 -2.05 3.78 1.00
N TYR A 76 -1.41 3.14 1.98
CA TYR A 76 -0.13 3.57 2.52
C TYR A 76 0.98 2.58 2.16
N SER A 77 2.13 3.07 1.66
CA SER A 77 3.28 2.25 1.31
C SER A 77 2.91 1.11 0.34
N MET A 78 3.06 -0.15 0.74
CA MET A 78 2.57 -1.32 0.01
C MET A 78 1.08 -1.22 -0.34
N GLY A 79 0.25 -0.72 0.59
CA GLY A 79 -1.17 -0.46 0.32
C GLY A 79 -1.39 0.60 -0.76
N GLY A 80 -0.48 1.58 -0.86
CA GLY A 80 -0.48 2.59 -1.92
C GLY A 80 -0.18 1.99 -3.29
N ASN A 81 0.79 1.07 -3.38
CA ASN A 81 1.05 0.31 -4.59
C ASN A 81 -0.18 -0.49 -5.03
N LEU A 82 -0.82 -1.19 -4.10
CA LEU A 82 -2.03 -1.98 -4.38
C LEU A 82 -3.20 -1.10 -4.87
N ALA A 83 -3.37 0.08 -4.28
CA ALA A 83 -4.42 1.02 -4.68
C ALA A 83 -4.18 1.59 -6.09
N LEU A 84 -2.95 2.02 -6.40
CA LEU A 84 -2.59 2.51 -7.73
C LEU A 84 -2.69 1.42 -8.81
N LYS A 85 -2.22 0.21 -8.49
CA LYS A 85 -2.32 -0.95 -9.38
C LYS A 85 -3.78 -1.26 -9.70
N LEU A 86 -4.65 -1.30 -8.70
CA LEU A 86 -6.09 -1.49 -8.89
C LEU A 86 -6.70 -0.40 -9.79
N ALA A 87 -6.34 0.87 -9.57
CA ALA A 87 -6.85 1.98 -10.35
C ALA A 87 -6.53 1.85 -11.84
N GLY A 88 -5.29 1.45 -12.17
CA GLY A 88 -4.89 1.26 -13.56
C GLY A 88 -5.44 -0.02 -14.20
N GLU A 89 -5.62 -1.09 -13.43
CA GLU A 89 -6.12 -2.37 -13.95
C GLU A 89 -7.65 -2.41 -14.07
N HIS A 90 -8.36 -1.76 -13.15
CA HIS A 90 -9.81 -1.92 -12.99
C HIS A 90 -10.59 -0.61 -12.79
N GLY A 91 -9.92 0.55 -12.81
CA GLY A 91 -10.60 1.84 -12.55
C GLY A 91 -11.80 2.11 -13.46
N THR A 92 -11.75 1.68 -14.72
CA THR A 92 -12.85 1.82 -15.68
C THR A 92 -14.02 0.86 -15.45
N THR A 93 -13.77 -0.29 -14.80
CA THR A 93 -14.79 -1.34 -14.58
C THR A 93 -15.44 -1.24 -13.20
N LEU A 94 -14.75 -0.66 -12.22
CA LEU A 94 -15.27 -0.42 -10.87
C LEU A 94 -15.97 0.94 -10.80
N THR A 95 -17.18 1.02 -11.32
CA THR A 95 -17.92 2.30 -11.47
C THR A 95 -18.18 3.03 -10.15
N SER A 96 -18.18 2.33 -9.02
CA SER A 96 -18.27 2.94 -7.69
C SER A 96 -16.94 3.51 -7.19
N LEU A 97 -15.79 3.12 -7.76
CA LEU A 97 -14.48 3.67 -7.41
C LEU A 97 -14.31 5.06 -8.03
N ARG A 98 -14.42 6.12 -7.21
CA ARG A 98 -14.42 7.51 -7.65
C ARG A 98 -13.04 8.14 -7.62
N GLY A 99 -12.11 7.60 -6.86
CA GLY A 99 -10.74 8.09 -6.81
C GLY A 99 -9.85 7.22 -5.92
N VAL A 100 -8.54 7.41 -6.10
CA VAL A 100 -7.51 6.68 -5.36
C VAL A 100 -6.50 7.65 -4.79
N ALA A 101 -6.06 7.42 -3.55
CA ALA A 101 -4.93 8.14 -2.98
C ALA A 101 -3.87 7.17 -2.45
N ALA A 102 -2.60 7.46 -2.70
CA ALA A 102 -1.47 6.64 -2.30
C ALA A 102 -0.43 7.47 -1.55
N VAL A 103 -0.10 7.08 -0.33
CA VAL A 103 0.90 7.75 0.51
C VAL A 103 2.17 6.91 0.55
N CYS A 104 3.29 7.47 0.11
CA CYS A 104 4.60 6.82 -0.03
C CYS A 104 4.51 5.45 -0.72
N PRO A 105 3.84 5.31 -1.89
CA PRO A 105 3.65 4.02 -2.52
C PRO A 105 4.97 3.46 -3.06
N ASN A 106 5.20 2.16 -2.87
CA ASN A 106 6.34 1.45 -3.44
C ASN A 106 6.08 1.04 -4.90
N ILE A 107 5.85 2.02 -5.78
CA ILE A 107 5.47 1.81 -7.19
C ILE A 107 6.46 0.96 -8.01
N GLN A 108 7.70 0.83 -7.53
CA GLN A 108 8.75 -0.06 -8.05
C GLN A 108 9.29 -0.92 -6.89
N PRO A 109 8.66 -2.04 -6.54
CA PRO A 109 9.02 -2.83 -5.36
C PRO A 109 10.49 -3.25 -5.31
N ALA A 110 11.10 -3.66 -6.43
CA ALA A 110 12.51 -4.02 -6.50
C ALA A 110 13.44 -2.88 -6.05
N ALA A 111 13.17 -1.64 -6.51
CA ALA A 111 13.96 -0.46 -6.12
C ALA A 111 13.82 -0.17 -4.62
N CYS A 112 12.62 -0.31 -4.08
CA CYS A 112 12.35 -0.09 -2.65
C CYS A 112 13.01 -1.15 -1.77
N VAL A 113 12.97 -2.42 -2.16
CA VAL A 113 13.66 -3.51 -1.43
C VAL A 113 15.18 -3.31 -1.46
N ARG A 114 15.76 -2.94 -2.61
CA ARG A 114 17.20 -2.60 -2.70
C ARG A 114 17.56 -1.39 -1.83
N ALA A 115 16.73 -0.36 -1.79
CA ALA A 115 16.94 0.80 -0.91
C ALA A 115 16.85 0.41 0.58
N LEU A 116 15.87 -0.42 0.94
CA LEU A 116 15.70 -0.91 2.30
C LEU A 116 16.92 -1.74 2.77
N GLN A 117 17.60 -2.46 1.87
CA GLN A 117 18.79 -3.25 2.17
C GLN A 117 20.08 -2.42 2.32
N ARG A 118 20.06 -1.12 2.07
CA ARG A 118 21.23 -0.25 2.31
C ARG A 118 21.61 -0.24 3.80
N PRO A 119 22.90 -0.13 4.14
CA PRO A 119 23.36 -0.09 5.54
C PRO A 119 22.65 0.98 6.40
N SER A 120 22.34 2.14 5.81
CA SER A 120 21.59 3.22 6.49
C SER A 120 20.19 2.80 6.95
N ASN A 121 19.59 1.81 6.30
CA ASN A 121 18.24 1.32 6.56
C ASN A 121 18.22 -0.03 7.33
N TRP A 122 19.37 -0.46 7.87
CA TRP A 122 19.53 -1.75 8.52
C TRP A 122 18.47 -2.03 9.61
N LEU A 123 18.10 -1.04 10.41
CA LEU A 123 17.08 -1.22 11.45
C LEU A 123 15.71 -1.56 10.87
N TYR A 124 15.28 -0.83 9.84
CA TYR A 124 14.02 -1.08 9.15
C TYR A 124 14.02 -2.45 8.46
N HIS A 125 15.10 -2.75 7.72
CA HIS A 125 15.25 -4.03 7.03
C HIS A 125 15.17 -5.21 8.01
N ARG A 126 15.91 -5.14 9.13
CA ARG A 126 15.88 -6.16 10.17
C ARG A 126 14.50 -6.31 10.82
N TYR A 127 13.82 -5.20 11.05
CA TYR A 127 12.46 -5.19 11.62
C TYR A 127 11.49 -5.94 10.70
N PHE A 128 11.42 -5.57 9.42
CA PHE A 128 10.52 -6.20 8.47
C PHE A 128 10.85 -7.68 8.25
N LEU A 129 12.11 -8.02 8.07
CA LEU A 129 12.52 -9.41 7.87
C LEU A 129 12.15 -10.28 9.08
N LYS A 130 12.38 -9.77 10.30
CA LYS A 130 11.99 -10.47 11.54
C LYS A 130 10.48 -10.68 11.63
N SER A 131 9.70 -9.68 11.24
CA SER A 131 8.24 -9.72 11.26
C SER A 131 7.70 -10.73 10.24
N LEU A 132 8.19 -10.70 9.00
CA LEU A 132 7.84 -11.67 7.96
C LEU A 132 8.20 -13.10 8.37
N ALA A 133 9.38 -13.31 8.93
CA ALA A 133 9.80 -14.62 9.43
C ALA A 133 8.92 -15.13 10.59
N ALA A 134 8.51 -14.25 11.49
CA ALA A 134 7.59 -14.61 12.57
C ALA A 134 6.20 -14.97 12.04
N LYS A 135 5.70 -14.22 11.07
CA LYS A 135 4.44 -14.49 10.37
C LYS A 135 4.50 -15.85 9.66
N LEU A 136 5.57 -16.13 8.92
CA LEU A 136 5.72 -17.40 8.23
C LEU A 136 5.73 -18.58 9.22
N ARG A 137 6.44 -18.47 10.36
CA ARG A 137 6.40 -19.49 11.43
C ARG A 137 4.99 -19.69 11.99
N LYS A 138 4.23 -18.60 12.15
CA LYS A 138 2.81 -18.67 12.58
C LYS A 138 1.97 -19.39 11.54
N LYS A 139 2.17 -19.08 10.26
CA LYS A 139 1.49 -19.73 9.12
C LYS A 139 1.80 -21.23 9.05
N ALA A 140 3.05 -21.61 9.21
CA ALA A 140 3.46 -23.03 9.18
C ALA A 140 2.80 -23.84 10.31
N ARG A 141 2.55 -23.23 11.47
CA ARG A 141 1.81 -23.89 12.56
C ARG A 141 0.31 -24.01 12.27
N LEU A 142 -0.29 -23.00 11.62
CA LEU A 142 -1.70 -22.99 11.26
C LEU A 142 -2.02 -23.92 10.08
N PHE A 143 -1.06 -24.11 9.18
CA PHE A 143 -1.19 -24.92 7.97
C PHE A 143 -0.01 -25.91 7.89
N PRO A 144 -0.01 -27.01 8.70
CA PRO A 144 1.09 -27.98 8.72
C PRO A 144 1.36 -28.58 7.34
N GLY A 145 2.65 -28.71 7.00
CA GLY A 145 3.10 -29.27 5.72
C GLY A 145 3.06 -28.31 4.53
N ARG A 146 2.50 -27.09 4.68
CA ARG A 146 2.46 -26.09 3.60
C ARG A 146 3.82 -25.40 3.37
N TRP A 147 4.58 -25.18 4.44
CA TRP A 147 5.78 -24.35 4.42
C TRP A 147 7.00 -25.13 4.89
N ASP A 148 8.05 -25.16 4.07
CA ASP A 148 9.39 -25.61 4.49
C ASP A 148 10.11 -24.43 5.16
N LEU A 149 10.36 -24.55 6.45
CA LEU A 149 11.08 -23.54 7.23
C LEU A 149 12.58 -23.74 7.29
N SER A 150 13.15 -24.78 6.64
CA SER A 150 14.58 -25.10 6.69
C SER A 150 15.47 -23.95 6.19
N HIS A 151 14.99 -23.22 5.19
CA HIS A 151 15.70 -22.07 4.62
C HIS A 151 15.64 -20.81 5.49
N LEU A 152 14.65 -20.69 6.39
CA LEU A 152 14.35 -19.45 7.11
C LEU A 152 15.49 -18.96 8.00
N SER A 153 16.31 -19.84 8.53
CA SER A 153 17.49 -19.50 9.36
C SER A 153 18.64 -18.91 8.56
N HIS A 154 18.69 -19.15 7.26
CA HIS A 154 19.75 -18.71 6.36
C HIS A 154 19.42 -17.41 5.62
N ILE A 155 18.16 -17.01 5.61
CA ILE A 155 17.69 -15.78 4.97
C ILE A 155 18.20 -14.56 5.74
N LYS A 156 18.88 -13.68 5.02
CA LYS A 156 19.47 -12.43 5.55
C LYS A 156 18.82 -11.18 5.00
N THR A 157 18.13 -11.29 3.86
CA THR A 157 17.55 -10.18 3.14
C THR A 157 16.07 -10.38 2.82
N MET A 158 15.35 -9.28 2.60
CA MET A 158 13.96 -9.36 2.12
C MET A 158 13.89 -9.95 0.71
N TRP A 159 14.88 -9.69 -0.12
CA TRP A 159 14.97 -10.29 -1.45
C TRP A 159 15.00 -11.82 -1.39
N GLU A 160 15.89 -12.38 -0.54
CA GLU A 160 15.95 -13.83 -0.32
C GLU A 160 14.65 -14.41 0.27
N PHE A 161 13.98 -13.64 1.13
CA PHE A 161 12.67 -14.06 1.65
C PHE A 161 11.62 -14.13 0.55
N ASP A 162 11.58 -13.12 -0.30
CA ASP A 162 10.63 -13.06 -1.40
C ASP A 162 10.95 -14.11 -2.48
N GLU A 163 12.23 -14.36 -2.76
CA GLU A 163 12.68 -15.43 -3.66
C GLU A 163 12.21 -16.81 -3.23
N ILE A 164 12.34 -17.11 -1.94
CA ILE A 164 12.10 -18.48 -1.43
C ILE A 164 10.63 -18.69 -1.06
N TYR A 165 9.93 -17.65 -0.58
CA TYR A 165 8.59 -17.80 -0.03
C TYR A 165 7.52 -17.01 -0.76
N THR A 166 7.68 -15.69 -0.92
CA THR A 166 6.61 -14.83 -1.42
C THR A 166 6.34 -15.09 -2.91
N ALA A 167 7.39 -15.14 -3.72
CA ALA A 167 7.26 -15.31 -5.17
C ALA A 167 6.64 -16.68 -5.52
N PRO A 168 7.16 -17.82 -5.02
CA PRO A 168 6.56 -19.11 -5.32
C PRO A 168 5.12 -19.26 -4.81
N ASP A 169 4.82 -18.72 -3.62
CA ASP A 169 3.45 -18.78 -3.08
C ASP A 169 2.47 -17.91 -3.87
N GLY A 170 2.95 -16.79 -4.42
CA GLY A 170 2.19 -15.90 -5.29
C GLY A 170 2.06 -16.39 -6.73
N GLY A 171 2.72 -17.50 -7.10
CA GLY A 171 2.71 -18.04 -8.46
C GLY A 171 3.67 -17.32 -9.42
N TYR A 172 4.63 -16.57 -8.90
CA TYR A 172 5.70 -15.93 -9.66
C TYR A 172 6.90 -16.87 -9.81
N ARG A 173 7.68 -16.67 -10.86
CA ARG A 173 8.87 -17.50 -11.16
C ARG A 173 9.99 -17.32 -10.13
N ASP A 174 10.26 -16.07 -9.74
CA ASP A 174 11.32 -15.64 -8.85
C ASP A 174 10.98 -14.25 -8.25
N ALA A 175 11.83 -13.71 -7.38
CA ALA A 175 11.61 -12.42 -6.76
C ALA A 175 11.60 -11.26 -7.78
N GLU A 176 12.45 -11.30 -8.81
CA GLU A 176 12.48 -10.27 -9.85
C GLU A 176 11.16 -10.23 -10.61
N ASP A 177 10.65 -11.39 -11.05
CA ASP A 177 9.38 -11.54 -11.72
C ASP A 177 8.21 -11.07 -10.84
N TYR A 178 8.25 -11.41 -9.55
CA TYR A 178 7.29 -10.92 -8.56
C TYR A 178 7.27 -9.40 -8.50
N TYR A 179 8.43 -8.77 -8.34
CA TYR A 179 8.51 -7.33 -8.24
C TYR A 179 8.08 -6.63 -9.52
N GLU A 180 8.45 -7.15 -10.67
CA GLU A 180 8.06 -6.60 -11.97
C GLU A 180 6.55 -6.67 -12.18
N GLN A 181 5.94 -7.82 -11.99
CA GLN A 181 4.50 -8.00 -12.22
C GLN A 181 3.63 -7.30 -11.15
N SER A 182 4.14 -7.12 -9.95
CA SER A 182 3.41 -6.48 -8.85
C SER A 182 3.57 -4.95 -8.78
N ALA A 183 4.42 -4.37 -9.62
CA ALA A 183 4.71 -2.94 -9.65
C ALA A 183 3.51 -2.14 -10.16
N ALA A 184 3.04 -1.17 -9.37
CA ALA A 184 2.00 -0.24 -9.80
C ALA A 184 2.46 0.66 -10.95
N ARG A 185 3.78 0.86 -11.10
CA ARG A 185 4.37 1.61 -12.22
C ARG A 185 3.81 1.17 -13.57
N ASN A 186 3.63 -0.14 -13.76
CA ASN A 186 3.16 -0.71 -15.03
C ASN A 186 1.69 -0.37 -15.34
N ALA A 187 0.94 0.11 -14.36
CA ALA A 187 -0.48 0.45 -14.48
C ALA A 187 -0.76 1.96 -14.48
N LEU A 188 0.25 2.82 -14.19
CA LEU A 188 0.07 4.26 -14.03
C LEU A 188 -0.51 4.93 -15.27
N SER A 189 -0.04 4.57 -16.47
CA SER A 189 -0.53 5.14 -17.74
C SER A 189 -1.99 4.79 -18.04
N SER A 190 -2.52 3.75 -17.42
CA SER A 190 -3.89 3.27 -17.60
C SER A 190 -4.88 3.84 -16.58
N ILE A 191 -4.42 4.65 -15.63
CA ILE A 191 -5.29 5.29 -14.64
C ILE A 191 -6.13 6.36 -15.33
N THR A 192 -7.45 6.28 -15.16
CA THR A 192 -8.44 7.18 -15.77
C THR A 192 -9.40 7.79 -14.74
N ILE A 193 -9.10 7.63 -13.46
CA ILE A 193 -9.88 8.20 -12.34
C ILE A 193 -9.01 9.14 -11.52
N PRO A 194 -9.58 10.15 -10.84
CA PRO A 194 -8.84 11.05 -9.97
C PRO A 194 -7.92 10.30 -9.03
N THR A 195 -6.64 10.64 -9.05
CA THR A 195 -5.61 9.92 -8.27
C THR A 195 -4.64 10.92 -7.64
N LEU A 196 -4.47 10.81 -6.32
CA LEU A 196 -3.48 11.58 -5.57
C LEU A 196 -2.32 10.67 -5.13
N VAL A 197 -1.10 11.07 -5.43
CA VAL A 197 0.12 10.44 -4.93
C VAL A 197 0.84 11.43 -4.01
N ILE A 198 1.01 11.06 -2.75
CA ILE A 198 1.82 11.81 -1.77
C ILE A 198 3.08 11.02 -1.50
N THR A 199 4.25 11.63 -1.67
CA THR A 199 5.54 11.02 -1.35
C THR A 199 6.50 12.06 -0.80
N ALA A 200 7.45 11.67 0.06
CA ALA A 200 8.47 12.58 0.55
C ALA A 200 9.78 12.40 -0.22
N GLN A 201 10.48 13.51 -0.52
CA GLN A 201 11.78 13.43 -1.20
C GLN A 201 12.86 12.81 -0.30
N ASP A 202 12.69 12.88 1.02
CA ASP A 202 13.59 12.35 2.04
C ASP A 202 13.18 10.96 2.58
N ASP A 203 12.28 10.25 1.89
CA ASP A 203 11.86 8.89 2.30
C ASP A 203 13.07 7.94 2.26
N PRO A 204 13.41 7.26 3.38
CA PRO A 204 14.64 6.48 3.45
C PRO A 204 14.64 5.22 2.57
N PHE A 205 13.48 4.68 2.20
CA PHE A 205 13.40 3.44 1.43
C PHE A 205 12.36 3.43 0.30
N ILE A 206 11.71 4.58 0.04
CA ILE A 206 10.95 4.81 -1.18
C ILE A 206 11.73 5.82 -2.03
N PRO A 207 12.60 5.39 -2.94
CA PRO A 207 13.49 6.31 -3.66
C PRO A 207 12.71 7.32 -4.49
N TYR A 208 12.87 8.61 -4.21
CA TYR A 208 12.10 9.66 -4.87
C TYR A 208 12.24 9.67 -6.41
N HIS A 209 13.42 9.30 -6.92
CA HIS A 209 13.67 9.29 -8.38
C HIS A 209 12.70 8.37 -9.15
N MET A 210 12.06 7.41 -8.53
CA MET A 210 11.08 6.54 -9.22
C MET A 210 9.78 7.27 -9.56
N PHE A 211 9.53 8.44 -8.94
CA PHE A 211 8.39 9.29 -9.27
C PHE A 211 8.69 10.28 -10.41
N ALA A 212 9.92 10.37 -10.89
CA ALA A 212 10.27 11.03 -12.16
C ALA A 212 9.94 10.10 -13.35
N ASP A 213 8.77 9.49 -13.33
CA ASP A 213 8.27 8.56 -14.36
C ASP A 213 7.39 9.34 -15.33
N PRO A 214 7.66 9.30 -16.65
CA PRO A 214 6.84 10.00 -17.64
C PRO A 214 5.35 9.64 -17.58
N ALA A 215 5.01 8.43 -17.12
CA ALA A 215 3.63 8.00 -16.97
C ALA A 215 2.90 8.74 -15.82
N LEU A 216 3.62 9.24 -14.81
CA LEU A 216 3.06 10.10 -13.76
C LEU A 216 2.85 11.53 -14.29
N ASP A 217 3.86 12.09 -14.94
CA ASP A 217 3.84 13.48 -15.40
C ASP A 217 2.83 13.70 -16.55
N ALA A 218 2.69 12.71 -17.43
CA ALA A 218 1.80 12.80 -18.60
C ALA A 218 0.34 12.43 -18.32
N ASN A 219 0.04 11.77 -17.21
CA ASN A 219 -1.32 11.33 -16.92
C ASN A 219 -2.12 12.45 -16.20
N PRO A 220 -3.13 13.06 -16.87
CA PRO A 220 -3.90 14.17 -16.31
C PRO A 220 -4.78 13.79 -15.11
N PHE A 221 -4.97 12.51 -14.85
CA PHE A 221 -5.72 12.01 -13.70
C PHE A 221 -4.87 11.88 -12.44
N ILE A 222 -3.53 11.99 -12.55
CA ILE A 222 -2.62 11.79 -11.42
C ILE A 222 -2.07 13.15 -10.96
N GLN A 223 -2.33 13.49 -9.71
CA GLN A 223 -1.71 14.59 -8.99
C GLN A 223 -0.59 14.04 -8.11
N LEU A 224 0.63 14.55 -8.25
CA LEU A 224 1.78 14.21 -7.39
C LEU A 224 2.07 15.36 -6.42
N GLU A 225 2.08 15.06 -5.14
CA GLU A 225 2.55 15.95 -4.07
C GLU A 225 3.81 15.37 -3.42
N ALA A 226 4.93 16.08 -3.56
CA ALA A 226 6.24 15.59 -3.12
C ALA A 226 6.99 16.62 -2.29
N PRO A 227 6.57 16.87 -1.02
CA PRO A 227 7.30 17.75 -0.12
C PRO A 227 8.74 17.25 0.11
N ALA A 228 9.65 18.20 0.38
CA ALA A 228 11.06 17.90 0.63
C ALA A 228 11.27 16.99 1.85
N HIS A 229 10.39 17.11 2.85
CA HIS A 229 10.47 16.37 4.09
C HIS A 229 9.14 15.70 4.43
N GLY A 230 9.21 14.50 4.97
CA GLY A 230 8.04 13.69 5.35
C GLY A 230 8.44 12.30 5.83
N GLY A 231 9.62 11.85 5.47
CA GLY A 231 10.09 10.50 5.73
C GLY A 231 9.12 9.46 5.16
N HIS A 232 9.11 8.26 5.73
CA HIS A 232 8.18 7.23 5.30
C HIS A 232 6.83 7.35 6.01
N CYS A 233 5.85 7.98 5.36
CA CYS A 233 4.50 8.18 5.87
C CYS A 233 4.39 9.04 7.16
N GLY A 234 5.44 9.78 7.54
CA GLY A 234 5.44 10.59 8.76
C GLY A 234 4.70 11.91 8.60
N PHE A 235 5.11 12.72 7.65
CA PHE A 235 4.50 13.99 7.25
C PHE A 235 3.99 14.85 8.42
N PHE A 236 4.89 15.15 9.35
CA PHE A 236 4.53 15.92 10.52
C PHE A 236 4.78 17.41 10.28
N GLN A 237 3.74 18.25 10.45
CA GLN A 237 3.82 19.70 10.33
C GLN A 237 3.63 20.42 11.67
N ARG A 238 4.01 21.70 11.70
CA ARG A 238 3.59 22.56 12.82
C ARG A 238 2.08 22.75 12.77
N HIS A 239 1.44 22.80 13.93
CA HIS A 239 0.03 23.13 14.04
C HIS A 239 -0.24 24.49 13.37
N GLN A 240 -1.10 24.53 12.37
CA GLN A 240 -1.42 25.73 11.63
C GLN A 240 -2.95 25.89 11.54
N ASN A 241 -3.44 27.07 11.90
CA ASN A 241 -4.86 27.43 11.84
C ASN A 241 -5.76 26.38 12.50
N HIS A 242 -6.52 25.63 11.72
CA HIS A 242 -7.43 24.56 12.16
C HIS A 242 -6.92 23.16 11.81
N GLU A 243 -5.72 23.03 11.22
CA GLU A 243 -5.13 21.76 10.88
C GLU A 243 -4.27 21.20 12.02
N ASP A 244 -4.45 19.92 12.30
CA ASP A 244 -3.58 19.19 13.21
C ASP A 244 -2.21 18.89 12.56
N PRO A 245 -1.22 18.34 13.32
CA PRO A 245 0.12 18.10 12.78
C PRO A 245 0.24 17.02 11.72
N PHE A 246 -0.81 16.24 11.41
CA PHE A 246 -0.73 15.12 10.48
C PHE A 246 -1.02 15.57 9.04
N TRP A 247 0.00 16.17 8.41
CA TRP A 247 -0.13 16.85 7.12
C TRP A 247 -0.73 15.97 6.01
N ALA A 248 -0.21 14.74 5.83
CA ALA A 248 -0.73 13.87 4.76
C ALA A 248 -2.19 13.51 4.96
N GLU A 249 -2.63 13.30 6.21
CA GLU A 249 -4.03 13.03 6.51
C GLU A 249 -4.92 14.24 6.20
N ASN A 250 -4.42 15.46 6.45
CA ASN A 250 -5.14 16.71 6.09
C ASN A 250 -5.27 16.81 4.57
N ARG A 251 -4.16 16.64 3.82
CA ARG A 251 -4.17 16.69 2.34
C ARG A 251 -5.11 15.66 1.72
N LEU A 252 -5.15 14.44 2.28
CA LEU A 252 -6.08 13.40 1.83
C LEU A 252 -7.55 13.84 2.00
N CYS A 253 -7.90 14.43 3.14
CA CYS A 253 -9.25 14.92 3.38
C CYS A 253 -9.61 16.08 2.46
N ASP A 254 -8.71 17.06 2.32
CA ASP A 254 -8.93 18.22 1.43
C ASP A 254 -9.12 17.78 -0.02
N TRP A 255 -8.28 16.85 -0.48
CA TRP A 255 -8.38 16.33 -1.83
C TRP A 255 -9.72 15.62 -2.07
N ILE A 256 -10.19 14.79 -1.13
CA ILE A 256 -11.49 14.12 -1.25
C ILE A 256 -12.62 15.15 -1.26
N HIS A 257 -12.59 16.19 -0.40
CA HIS A 257 -13.58 17.27 -0.42
C HIS A 257 -13.61 17.95 -1.79
N ALA A 258 -12.46 18.33 -2.34
CA ALA A 258 -12.40 18.94 -3.65
C ALA A 258 -12.98 18.06 -4.78
N GLN A 259 -12.82 16.75 -4.69
CA GLN A 259 -13.42 15.81 -5.65
C GLN A 259 -14.96 15.73 -5.49
N LEU A 260 -15.46 15.81 -4.25
CA LEU A 260 -16.89 15.79 -3.98
C LEU A 260 -17.61 17.06 -4.45
N ASP A 261 -16.95 18.22 -4.35
CA ASP A 261 -17.49 19.50 -4.78
C ASP A 261 -17.51 19.65 -6.31
N SER A 262 -16.71 18.84 -7.01
CA SER A 262 -16.56 18.87 -8.48
C SER A 262 -17.45 17.85 -9.20
N ALA A 263 -18.12 16.94 -8.48
CA ALA A 263 -18.94 15.84 -9.01
C ALA A 263 -20.42 16.22 -9.02
#